data_9eb6e6785ba56b8d08a7e3c1ff66a896
#
_entry.id   9eb6e6785ba56b8d08a7e3c1ff66a896
#
_cell.length_a   1.000
_cell.length_b   1.000
_cell.length_c   1.000
_cell.angle_alpha   90.00
_cell.angle_beta   90.00
_cell.angle_gamma   90.00
#
_symmetry.space_group_name_H-M   'P 1'
#
loop_
_entity.id
_entity.type
_entity.pdbx_description
1 polymer ?
#
loop_
_entity_poly.entity_id
_entity_poly.type
_entity_poly.pdbx_seq_one_letter_code
_entity_poly.pdbx_strand_id
1 'polypeptide(L)'
;MHAQATGQGAAPEGNARTPRVPSHCIALAGDIPGARFAALPAGAGPRTASRRARARDPLPEEMVRLSYLAHASFLIETPGGLSAVTDYTGFIGATDFFPDVATMNRAHETHWTAMPDPRIPHVLKGWGPTAEGVEHRLDLGEMLVRNVNTDIRSAFDETVDRNGNSIFVFEVAGLCIGHLGHLHHEPDAAQYAALGRLDVVMAAVDGGTTLDLPRMMRVLRRLRSSVVLPMHWFRGGSLERFVAAASAEFDIRQEGENSVTLSLRSLPRRPTVIVLRPNYLRAPQPD
;
A
#
# COMPACT_ATOMS: atom_id res chain seq x y z
N MET A 1 14.97 -20.68 -63.70
CA MET A 1 13.72 -20.34 -62.98
C MET A 1 13.86 -20.89 -61.58
N HIS A 2 14.25 -20.00 -60.60
CA HIS A 2 14.35 -20.36 -59.20
C HIS A 2 13.27 -19.57 -58.44
N ALA A 3 12.33 -20.28 -57.86
CA ALA A 3 11.29 -19.69 -56.97
C ALA A 3 11.87 -19.58 -55.56
N GLN A 4 11.90 -18.37 -55.04
CA GLN A 4 12.24 -18.11 -53.64
C GLN A 4 10.92 -18.20 -52.83
N ALA A 5 10.92 -19.09 -51.84
CA ALA A 5 9.85 -19.15 -50.84
C ALA A 5 10.13 -18.14 -49.74
N THR A 6 9.27 -17.15 -49.60
CA THR A 6 9.28 -16.19 -48.47
C THR A 6 8.56 -16.79 -47.27
N GLY A 7 9.33 -17.22 -46.30
CA GLY A 7 8.80 -17.60 -44.99
C GLY A 7 8.40 -16.37 -44.21
N GLN A 8 7.12 -16.16 -43.95
CA GLN A 8 6.62 -15.20 -42.99
C GLN A 8 6.76 -15.81 -41.58
N GLY A 9 7.72 -15.33 -40.83
CA GLY A 9 7.83 -15.61 -39.40
C GLY A 9 6.71 -14.90 -38.64
N ALA A 10 5.86 -15.66 -37.97
CA ALA A 10 4.87 -15.12 -37.03
C ALA A 10 5.58 -14.41 -35.89
N ALA A 11 5.23 -13.15 -35.65
CA ALA A 11 5.68 -12.40 -34.50
C ALA A 11 5.16 -13.05 -33.20
N PRO A 12 5.95 -13.09 -32.11
CA PRO A 12 5.50 -13.64 -30.86
C PRO A 12 4.37 -12.75 -30.29
N GLU A 13 3.24 -13.37 -29.96
CA GLU A 13 2.12 -12.74 -29.30
C GLU A 13 2.62 -12.08 -27.99
N GLY A 14 2.52 -10.74 -27.94
CA GLY A 14 2.86 -9.96 -26.77
C GLY A 14 1.92 -10.33 -25.63
N ASN A 15 2.51 -10.68 -24.48
CA ASN A 15 1.80 -10.93 -23.23
C ASN A 15 0.95 -9.71 -22.89
N ALA A 16 -0.35 -9.78 -23.17
CA ALA A 16 -1.32 -8.75 -22.82
C ALA A 16 -1.32 -8.63 -21.29
N ARG A 17 -0.95 -7.44 -20.75
CA ARG A 17 -1.05 -7.14 -19.34
C ARG A 17 -2.49 -7.34 -18.91
N THR A 18 -2.72 -8.10 -17.85
CA THR A 18 -4.05 -8.22 -17.26
C THR A 18 -4.54 -6.81 -16.91
N PRO A 19 -5.65 -6.33 -17.49
CA PRO A 19 -6.14 -4.99 -17.17
C PRO A 19 -6.55 -4.92 -15.71
N ARG A 20 -6.29 -3.77 -15.08
CA ARG A 20 -6.75 -3.52 -13.72
C ARG A 20 -8.27 -3.63 -13.66
N VAL A 21 -8.77 -4.37 -12.68
CA VAL A 21 -10.20 -4.33 -12.33
C VAL A 21 -10.51 -2.91 -11.87
N PRO A 22 -11.48 -2.20 -12.47
CA PRO A 22 -11.83 -0.84 -12.06
C PRO A 22 -12.14 -0.80 -10.56
N SER A 23 -11.50 0.11 -9.84
CA SER A 23 -11.77 0.35 -8.43
C SER A 23 -12.86 1.42 -8.28
N HIS A 24 -13.55 1.40 -7.14
CA HIS A 24 -14.50 2.45 -6.76
C HIS A 24 -13.86 3.55 -5.90
N CYS A 25 -12.54 3.51 -5.71
CA CYS A 25 -11.80 4.44 -4.84
C CYS A 25 -12.01 5.89 -5.24
N ILE A 26 -11.96 6.18 -6.53
CA ILE A 26 -12.06 7.56 -7.08
C ILE A 26 -13.50 7.91 -7.49
N ALA A 27 -14.40 6.96 -7.61
CA ALA A 27 -15.78 7.23 -8.04
C ALA A 27 -16.49 8.29 -7.16
N LEU A 28 -16.18 8.32 -5.87
CA LEU A 28 -16.68 9.33 -4.94
C LEU A 28 -15.98 10.69 -5.10
N ALA A 29 -14.74 10.71 -5.60
CA ALA A 29 -13.99 11.94 -5.85
C ALA A 29 -14.31 12.52 -7.23
N GLY A 30 -14.73 11.70 -8.20
CA GLY A 30 -15.14 12.13 -9.55
C GLY A 30 -16.41 12.99 -9.56
N ASP A 31 -17.24 12.88 -8.52
CA ASP A 31 -18.48 13.65 -8.39
C ASP A 31 -18.25 15.03 -7.72
N ILE A 32 -17.03 15.40 -7.41
CA ILE A 32 -16.72 16.72 -6.83
C ILE A 32 -16.64 17.76 -7.96
N PRO A 33 -17.51 18.76 -7.99
CA PRO A 33 -17.47 19.81 -8.99
C PRO A 33 -16.12 20.56 -8.96
N GLY A 34 -15.38 20.52 -10.06
CA GLY A 34 -14.11 21.23 -10.21
C GLY A 34 -12.84 20.38 -10.07
N ALA A 35 -12.94 19.10 -9.73
CA ALA A 35 -11.80 18.19 -9.75
C ALA A 35 -11.36 17.92 -11.19
N ARG A 36 -10.14 18.33 -11.55
CA ARG A 36 -9.53 18.03 -12.87
C ARG A 36 -8.49 16.94 -12.68
N PHE A 37 -8.71 15.80 -13.30
CA PHE A 37 -7.72 14.73 -13.38
C PHE A 37 -6.84 14.95 -14.61
N ALA A 38 -5.55 15.27 -14.40
CA ALA A 38 -4.58 15.31 -15.48
C ALA A 38 -4.14 13.88 -15.79
N ALA A 39 -4.50 13.38 -16.97
CA ALA A 39 -3.93 12.14 -17.48
C ALA A 39 -2.51 12.43 -17.98
N LEU A 40 -1.49 11.89 -17.30
CA LEU A 40 -0.13 11.87 -17.83
C LEU A 40 -0.05 10.84 -18.97
N PRO A 41 0.68 11.14 -20.05
CA PRO A 41 0.81 10.22 -21.17
C PRO A 41 1.47 8.92 -20.73
N ALA A 42 0.88 7.80 -21.14
CA ALA A 42 1.42 6.47 -20.93
C ALA A 42 2.73 6.30 -21.70
N GLY A 43 3.85 6.57 -21.06
CA GLY A 43 5.19 6.48 -21.59
C GLY A 43 6.05 5.49 -20.85
N ALA A 44 5.82 4.20 -21.07
CA ALA A 44 6.84 3.17 -20.85
C ALA A 44 6.53 1.95 -21.71
N GLY A 45 7.41 1.69 -22.68
CA GLY A 45 7.36 0.51 -23.52
C GLY A 45 7.40 -0.81 -22.75
N PRO A 46 7.08 -1.93 -23.39
CA PRO A 46 6.99 -3.23 -22.74
C PRO A 46 8.36 -3.66 -22.21
N ARG A 47 8.51 -3.67 -20.89
CA ARG A 47 9.62 -4.37 -20.24
C ARG A 47 9.19 -5.83 -20.11
N THR A 48 9.96 -6.73 -20.69
CA THR A 48 9.86 -8.16 -20.48
C THR A 48 9.83 -8.44 -18.98
N ALA A 49 8.72 -8.99 -18.51
CA ALA A 49 8.60 -9.46 -17.14
C ALA A 49 9.65 -10.56 -16.95
N SER A 50 10.78 -10.22 -16.35
CA SER A 50 11.72 -11.18 -15.81
C SER A 50 10.92 -12.06 -14.86
N ARG A 51 11.13 -13.38 -14.93
CA ARG A 51 10.54 -14.35 -14.01
C ARG A 51 11.14 -14.10 -12.62
N ARG A 52 10.55 -13.11 -11.90
CA ARG A 52 10.96 -12.81 -10.52
C ARG A 52 10.49 -13.94 -9.63
N ALA A 53 11.32 -14.29 -8.64
CA ALA A 53 10.89 -15.17 -7.56
C ALA A 53 9.64 -14.57 -6.93
N ARG A 54 8.54 -15.31 -6.91
CA ARG A 54 7.34 -14.91 -6.18
C ARG A 54 7.61 -15.11 -4.70
N ALA A 55 7.16 -14.19 -3.87
CA ALA A 55 7.36 -14.33 -2.43
C ALA A 55 6.60 -15.56 -1.88
N ARG A 56 5.51 -15.97 -2.55
CA ARG A 56 4.60 -17.05 -2.13
C ARG A 56 3.83 -17.64 -3.32
N ASP A 57 2.96 -18.60 -3.04
CA ASP A 57 2.09 -19.23 -4.02
C ASP A 57 1.19 -18.23 -4.76
N PRO A 58 0.86 -18.51 -6.04
CA PRO A 58 -0.04 -17.69 -6.84
C PRO A 58 -1.37 -17.44 -6.16
N LEU A 59 -1.92 -16.24 -6.34
CA LEU A 59 -3.23 -15.87 -5.85
C LEU A 59 -4.30 -16.08 -6.92
N PRO A 60 -5.54 -16.42 -6.55
CA PRO A 60 -6.70 -16.33 -7.45
C PRO A 60 -6.89 -14.91 -7.99
N GLU A 61 -7.49 -14.77 -9.19
CA GLU A 61 -7.56 -13.49 -9.93
C GLU A 61 -8.16 -12.30 -9.17
N GLU A 62 -9.09 -12.54 -8.26
CA GLU A 62 -9.77 -11.47 -7.50
C GLU A 62 -9.18 -11.24 -6.10
N MET A 63 -8.08 -11.91 -5.75
CA MET A 63 -7.52 -11.91 -4.41
C MET A 63 -6.28 -11.02 -4.30
N VAL A 64 -6.13 -10.34 -3.18
CA VAL A 64 -4.93 -9.61 -2.78
C VAL A 64 -4.44 -10.16 -1.46
N ARG A 65 -3.16 -10.46 -1.34
CA ARG A 65 -2.54 -10.84 -0.07
C ARG A 65 -1.86 -9.64 0.56
N LEU A 66 -2.17 -9.41 1.82
CA LEU A 66 -1.54 -8.38 2.66
C LEU A 66 -0.79 -9.08 3.77
N SER A 67 0.54 -8.94 3.78
CA SER A 67 1.41 -9.58 4.78
C SER A 67 2.08 -8.52 5.64
N TYR A 68 1.92 -8.60 6.94
CA TYR A 68 2.56 -7.70 7.89
C TYR A 68 4.00 -8.17 8.14
N LEU A 69 4.98 -7.39 7.69
CA LEU A 69 6.38 -7.74 7.80
C LEU A 69 6.97 -7.30 9.13
N ALA A 70 6.87 -6.01 9.43
CA ALA A 70 7.38 -5.43 10.68
C ALA A 70 6.92 -3.97 10.78
N HIS A 71 6.86 -3.41 11.98
CA HIS A 71 6.64 -2.00 12.29
C HIS A 71 5.50 -1.36 11.48
N ALA A 72 5.79 -0.68 10.38
CA ALA A 72 4.80 -0.11 9.44
C ALA A 72 4.91 -0.74 8.04
N SER A 73 5.72 -1.79 7.87
CA SER A 73 5.95 -2.41 6.56
C SER A 73 5.00 -3.56 6.30
N PHE A 74 4.27 -3.46 5.19
CA PHE A 74 3.44 -4.53 4.65
C PHE A 74 3.91 -4.89 3.24
N LEU A 75 3.78 -6.17 2.90
CA LEU A 75 3.88 -6.65 1.53
C LEU A 75 2.46 -6.82 0.98
N ILE A 76 2.19 -6.20 -0.15
CA ILE A 76 0.96 -6.31 -0.94
C ILE A 76 1.29 -7.12 -2.17
N GLU A 77 0.62 -8.26 -2.37
CA GLU A 77 0.81 -9.16 -3.52
C GLU A 77 -0.47 -9.24 -4.33
N THR A 78 -0.34 -9.12 -5.65
CA THR A 78 -1.45 -9.16 -6.60
C THR A 78 -1.59 -10.52 -7.27
N PRO A 79 -2.74 -10.84 -7.90
CA PRO A 79 -2.94 -12.10 -8.62
C PRO A 79 -1.92 -12.34 -9.73
N GLY A 80 -1.60 -11.31 -10.51
CA GLY A 80 -0.62 -11.39 -11.62
C GLY A 80 0.84 -11.39 -11.16
N GLY A 81 1.08 -11.26 -9.84
CA GLY A 81 2.40 -11.36 -9.23
C GLY A 81 3.14 -10.04 -9.11
N LEU A 82 2.50 -8.89 -9.32
CA LEU A 82 3.05 -7.61 -8.88
C LEU A 82 3.07 -7.54 -7.36
N SER A 83 4.01 -6.78 -6.84
CA SER A 83 4.20 -6.65 -5.39
C SER A 83 4.61 -5.24 -4.99
N ALA A 84 4.12 -4.79 -3.84
CA ALA A 84 4.51 -3.53 -3.25
C ALA A 84 4.86 -3.71 -1.77
N VAL A 85 5.88 -3.02 -1.30
CA VAL A 85 6.21 -2.93 0.13
C VAL A 85 6.00 -1.50 0.62
N THR A 86 5.27 -1.35 1.72
CA THR A 86 5.04 -0.06 2.37
C THR A 86 6.13 0.23 3.39
N ASP A 87 6.45 1.52 3.56
CA ASP A 87 7.45 2.03 4.52
C ASP A 87 8.72 1.17 4.55
N TYR A 88 9.34 1.07 3.36
CA TYR A 88 10.49 0.21 3.09
C TYR A 88 11.77 0.73 3.75
N THR A 89 12.34 -0.06 4.65
CA THR A 89 13.52 0.30 5.45
C THR A 89 14.85 -0.20 4.88
N GLY A 90 14.82 -0.87 3.72
CA GLY A 90 16.00 -1.56 3.17
C GLY A 90 16.04 -3.05 3.51
N PHE A 91 15.21 -3.52 4.43
CA PHE A 91 15.18 -4.92 4.87
C PHE A 91 13.74 -5.44 4.97
N ILE A 92 13.46 -6.55 4.31
CA ILE A 92 12.16 -7.23 4.33
C ILE A 92 12.27 -8.69 4.78
N GLY A 93 13.49 -9.12 5.11
CA GLY A 93 13.80 -10.48 5.54
C GLY A 93 15.01 -11.06 4.82
N ALA A 94 15.45 -12.24 5.27
CA ALA A 94 16.51 -13.02 4.62
C ALA A 94 15.93 -13.73 3.39
N THR A 95 15.88 -13.02 2.27
CA THR A 95 15.26 -13.48 1.03
C THR A 95 15.92 -12.85 -0.20
N ASP A 96 15.88 -13.54 -1.33
CA ASP A 96 16.29 -13.00 -2.63
C ASP A 96 15.13 -12.25 -3.34
N PHE A 97 13.97 -12.19 -2.71
CA PHE A 97 12.81 -11.48 -3.21
C PHE A 97 13.01 -9.96 -3.04
N PHE A 98 12.59 -9.20 -4.04
CA PHE A 98 12.46 -7.75 -3.98
C PHE A 98 11.15 -7.31 -4.66
N PRO A 99 10.47 -6.30 -4.11
CA PRO A 99 9.17 -5.87 -4.62
C PRO A 99 9.30 -5.10 -5.94
N ASP A 100 8.17 -4.97 -6.67
CA ASP A 100 8.09 -4.09 -7.84
C ASP A 100 7.99 -2.63 -7.43
N VAL A 101 7.35 -2.36 -6.30
CA VAL A 101 7.16 -1.02 -5.74
C VAL A 101 7.60 -0.99 -4.27
N ALA A 102 8.34 0.02 -3.88
CA ALA A 102 8.57 0.37 -2.48
C ALA A 102 8.05 1.78 -2.21
N THR A 103 7.22 1.96 -1.20
CA THR A 103 6.86 3.29 -0.70
C THR A 103 7.61 3.59 0.59
N MET A 104 7.86 4.86 0.86
CA MET A 104 8.58 5.31 2.05
C MET A 104 7.96 6.59 2.59
N ASN A 105 8.06 6.79 3.91
CA ASN A 105 7.67 8.01 4.61
C ASN A 105 8.82 8.57 5.44
N ARG A 106 8.88 9.91 5.62
CA ARG A 106 10.06 10.59 6.14
C ARG A 106 10.21 10.56 7.67
N ALA A 107 9.21 10.12 8.43
CA ALA A 107 9.16 10.33 9.87
C ALA A 107 10.45 9.94 10.61
N HIS A 108 10.95 8.73 10.40
CA HIS A 108 12.22 8.23 10.93
C HIS A 108 12.68 6.96 10.19
N GLU A 109 13.89 6.48 10.46
CA GLU A 109 14.57 5.40 9.73
C GLU A 109 13.81 4.07 9.63
N THR A 110 12.82 3.84 10.49
CA THR A 110 11.98 2.65 10.40
C THR A 110 10.84 2.77 9.37
N HIS A 111 10.80 3.86 8.59
CA HIS A 111 9.84 4.11 7.51
C HIS A 111 10.50 4.33 6.15
N TRP A 112 11.83 4.43 6.10
CA TRP A 112 12.56 4.67 4.87
C TRP A 112 14.02 4.23 4.93
N THR A 113 14.68 4.22 3.81
CA THR A 113 16.14 4.04 3.67
C THR A 113 16.70 5.01 2.64
N ALA A 114 17.92 5.50 2.89
CA ALA A 114 18.67 6.30 1.92
C ALA A 114 19.18 5.44 0.73
N MET A 115 19.31 4.12 0.95
CA MET A 115 19.88 3.17 -0.03
C MET A 115 18.88 2.04 -0.31
N PRO A 116 17.79 2.32 -1.06
CA PRO A 116 16.90 1.26 -1.49
C PRO A 116 17.63 0.29 -2.43
N ASP A 117 17.24 -0.98 -2.38
CA ASP A 117 17.81 -1.99 -3.28
C ASP A 117 17.63 -1.54 -4.76
N PRO A 118 18.71 -1.45 -5.55
CA PRO A 118 18.65 -0.96 -6.93
C PRO A 118 17.85 -1.88 -7.86
N ARG A 119 17.52 -3.09 -7.44
CA ARG A 119 16.65 -4.02 -8.18
C ARG A 119 15.17 -3.64 -8.09
N ILE A 120 14.77 -2.81 -7.11
CA ILE A 120 13.40 -2.31 -6.99
C ILE A 120 13.14 -1.26 -8.07
N PRO A 121 12.25 -1.52 -9.05
CA PRO A 121 12.09 -0.60 -10.18
C PRO A 121 11.39 0.70 -9.83
N HIS A 122 10.52 0.69 -8.81
CA HIS A 122 9.73 1.85 -8.44
C HIS A 122 9.85 2.14 -6.95
N VAL A 123 10.60 3.19 -6.62
CA VAL A 123 10.76 3.68 -5.25
C VAL A 123 10.02 5.02 -5.13
N LEU A 124 8.93 5.04 -4.36
CA LEU A 124 8.06 6.20 -4.19
C LEU A 124 8.27 6.79 -2.80
N LYS A 125 8.97 7.93 -2.75
CA LYS A 125 9.15 8.69 -1.51
C LYS A 125 7.92 9.52 -1.25
N GLY A 126 7.30 9.39 -0.11
CA GLY A 126 6.10 10.13 0.32
C GLY A 126 6.37 11.58 0.71
N TRP A 127 7.54 12.12 0.38
CA TRP A 127 7.95 13.50 0.61
C TRP A 127 8.83 14.00 -0.53
N GLY A 128 8.84 15.32 -0.76
CA GLY A 128 9.66 16.00 -1.76
C GLY A 128 10.87 16.73 -1.17
N PRO A 129 11.66 17.35 -2.03
CA PRO A 129 12.77 18.22 -1.62
C PRO A 129 12.29 19.55 -1.03
N THR A 130 11.03 19.91 -1.25
CA THR A 130 10.39 21.14 -0.77
C THR A 130 9.13 20.84 0.00
N ALA A 131 8.60 21.84 0.70
CA ALA A 131 7.35 21.73 1.45
C ALA A 131 6.08 21.62 0.56
N GLU A 132 6.20 21.65 -0.76
CA GLU A 132 5.06 21.51 -1.70
C GLU A 132 4.50 20.10 -1.76
N GLY A 133 5.26 19.12 -1.25
CA GLY A 133 4.90 17.72 -1.28
C GLY A 133 5.27 17.03 -2.59
N VAL A 134 4.71 15.85 -2.79
CA VAL A 134 4.91 15.05 -4.01
C VAL A 134 3.57 14.52 -4.51
N GLU A 135 3.48 14.32 -5.81
CA GLU A 135 2.34 13.65 -6.42
C GLU A 135 2.82 12.37 -7.11
N HIS A 136 2.33 11.25 -6.64
CA HIS A 136 2.57 9.95 -7.22
C HIS A 136 1.28 9.40 -7.85
N ARG A 137 1.38 8.97 -9.10
CA ARG A 137 0.38 8.20 -9.80
C ARG A 137 1.06 7.18 -10.70
N LEU A 138 1.41 6.04 -10.12
CA LEU A 138 2.08 4.94 -10.81
C LEU A 138 1.05 3.89 -11.20
N ASP A 139 0.77 3.77 -12.50
CA ASP A 139 -0.12 2.74 -13.05
C ASP A 139 0.71 1.62 -13.70
N LEU A 140 0.66 0.44 -13.10
CA LEU A 140 1.32 -0.77 -13.58
C LEU A 140 0.37 -1.74 -14.29
N GLY A 141 -0.84 -1.27 -14.63
CA GLY A 141 -1.91 -2.08 -15.24
C GLY A 141 -2.73 -2.82 -14.18
N GLU A 142 -2.17 -3.74 -13.46
CA GLU A 142 -2.85 -4.51 -12.41
C GLU A 142 -2.94 -3.76 -11.07
N MET A 143 -1.97 -2.90 -10.80
CA MET A 143 -1.89 -2.08 -9.59
C MET A 143 -1.72 -0.61 -9.96
N LEU A 144 -2.54 0.26 -9.37
CA LEU A 144 -2.32 1.70 -9.36
C LEU A 144 -1.87 2.13 -7.96
N VAL A 145 -0.78 2.88 -7.86
CA VAL A 145 -0.31 3.47 -6.60
C VAL A 145 -0.39 4.99 -6.70
N ARG A 146 -1.06 5.62 -5.74
CA ARG A 146 -1.14 7.09 -5.62
C ARG A 146 -0.96 7.51 -4.17
N ASN A 147 -0.78 8.79 -3.92
CA ASN A 147 -0.61 9.30 -2.56
C ASN A 147 -1.49 10.52 -2.26
N VAL A 148 -1.66 10.78 -0.98
CA VAL A 148 -2.22 12.03 -0.42
C VAL A 148 -1.24 12.52 0.64
N ASN A 149 -0.68 13.72 0.44
CA ASN A 149 0.30 14.30 1.38
C ASN A 149 -0.34 14.69 2.70
N THR A 150 0.40 14.49 3.79
CA THR A 150 0.06 14.96 5.15
C THR A 150 1.32 15.49 5.83
N ASP A 151 1.13 16.34 6.84
CA ASP A 151 2.22 16.95 7.56
C ASP A 151 2.76 16.04 8.66
N ILE A 152 4.03 16.20 9.03
CA ILE A 152 4.66 15.58 10.18
C ILE A 152 4.85 16.64 11.28
N ARG A 153 4.48 16.30 12.50
CA ARG A 153 4.83 17.07 13.69
C ARG A 153 6.26 16.73 14.11
N SER A 154 7.08 17.72 14.36
CA SER A 154 8.40 17.51 14.97
C SER A 154 8.28 16.82 16.32
N ALA A 155 9.23 15.93 16.62
CA ALA A 155 9.32 15.29 17.93
C ALA A 155 10.06 16.17 18.98
N PHE A 156 10.74 17.22 18.53
CA PHE A 156 11.67 18.00 19.34
C PHE A 156 11.21 19.44 19.64
N ASP A 157 10.32 19.95 18.80
CA ASP A 157 9.79 21.30 18.89
C ASP A 157 8.38 21.36 18.33
N GLU A 158 7.76 22.54 18.30
CA GLU A 158 6.42 22.74 17.75
C GLU A 158 6.41 22.89 16.23
N THR A 159 7.53 22.65 15.55
CA THR A 159 7.59 22.80 14.10
C THR A 159 6.83 21.71 13.38
N VAL A 160 6.31 22.06 12.23
CA VAL A 160 5.60 21.14 11.32
C VAL A 160 6.43 20.99 10.05
N ASP A 161 6.81 19.74 9.76
CA ASP A 161 7.39 19.38 8.45
C ASP A 161 6.24 19.14 7.47
N ARG A 162 5.98 20.15 6.63
CA ARG A 162 4.87 20.11 5.70
C ARG A 162 5.08 19.03 4.65
N ASN A 163 4.02 18.25 4.42
CA ASN A 163 4.02 17.16 3.45
C ASN A 163 5.15 16.14 3.66
N GLY A 164 5.59 15.94 4.90
CA GLY A 164 6.62 14.97 5.26
C GLY A 164 6.14 13.52 5.29
N ASN A 165 4.83 13.29 5.26
CA ASN A 165 4.19 11.98 5.19
C ASN A 165 3.24 11.92 4.00
N SER A 166 3.04 10.74 3.46
CA SER A 166 2.01 10.43 2.48
C SER A 166 1.15 9.26 2.92
N ILE A 167 -0.16 9.40 2.77
CA ILE A 167 -1.06 8.26 2.78
C ILE A 167 -1.00 7.66 1.38
N PHE A 168 -0.41 6.47 1.25
CA PHE A 168 -0.39 5.76 -0.02
C PHE A 168 -1.66 4.93 -0.20
N VAL A 169 -2.22 5.00 -1.39
CA VAL A 169 -3.39 4.22 -1.80
C VAL A 169 -3.01 3.29 -2.93
N PHE A 170 -3.28 2.01 -2.73
CA PHE A 170 -3.06 0.95 -3.71
C PHE A 170 -4.42 0.46 -4.21
N GLU A 171 -4.64 0.61 -5.51
CA GLU A 171 -5.86 0.12 -6.17
C GLU A 171 -5.51 -1.15 -6.92
N VAL A 172 -6.00 -2.28 -6.46
CA VAL A 172 -5.66 -3.61 -6.97
C VAL A 172 -6.81 -4.60 -6.79
N ALA A 173 -7.09 -5.41 -7.79
CA ALA A 173 -8.20 -6.38 -7.82
C ALA A 173 -9.56 -5.78 -7.39
N GLY A 174 -9.79 -4.50 -7.72
CA GLY A 174 -10.99 -3.75 -7.35
C GLY A 174 -10.99 -3.21 -5.91
N LEU A 175 -10.02 -3.59 -5.07
CA LEU A 175 -9.86 -3.08 -3.70
C LEU A 175 -9.13 -1.75 -3.66
N CYS A 176 -9.50 -0.92 -2.69
CA CYS A 176 -8.86 0.33 -2.31
C CYS A 176 -8.16 0.12 -0.97
N ILE A 177 -6.84 0.08 -0.97
CA ILE A 177 -6.02 -0.23 0.20
C ILE A 177 -5.22 1.00 0.57
N GLY A 178 -5.47 1.59 1.75
CA GLY A 178 -4.76 2.76 2.25
C GLY A 178 -3.73 2.40 3.30
N HIS A 179 -2.52 2.92 3.16
CA HIS A 179 -1.48 2.89 4.18
C HIS A 179 -1.30 4.30 4.73
N LEU A 180 -1.67 4.52 6.00
CA LEU A 180 -1.68 5.87 6.59
C LEU A 180 -0.29 6.43 6.89
N GLY A 181 0.76 5.60 6.74
CA GLY A 181 2.12 6.01 7.06
C GLY A 181 2.27 6.39 8.54
N HIS A 182 3.06 7.40 8.81
CA HIS A 182 3.28 7.97 10.14
C HIS A 182 2.37 9.19 10.35
N LEU A 183 1.06 8.98 10.38
CA LEU A 183 0.06 10.04 10.44
C LEU A 183 0.11 10.80 11.77
N HIS A 184 0.23 12.14 11.74
CA HIS A 184 0.35 12.99 12.92
C HIS A 184 -0.87 13.86 13.22
N HIS A 185 -1.77 14.02 12.26
CA HIS A 185 -2.99 14.80 12.40
C HIS A 185 -4.16 14.13 11.66
N GLU A 186 -5.37 14.51 12.01
CA GLU A 186 -6.55 14.06 11.27
C GLU A 186 -6.50 14.69 9.87
N PRO A 187 -6.72 13.91 8.80
CA PRO A 187 -6.84 14.46 7.45
C PRO A 187 -7.94 15.51 7.37
N ASP A 188 -7.73 16.57 6.65
CA ASP A 188 -8.73 17.58 6.36
C ASP A 188 -9.76 17.09 5.32
N ALA A 189 -10.75 17.97 5.00
CA ALA A 189 -11.82 17.60 4.07
C ALA A 189 -11.29 17.34 2.64
N ALA A 190 -10.27 18.07 2.20
CA ALA A 190 -9.67 17.90 0.87
C ALA A 190 -8.85 16.62 0.80
N GLN A 191 -8.09 16.31 1.87
CA GLN A 191 -7.35 15.06 1.99
C GLN A 191 -8.27 13.84 2.01
N TYR A 192 -9.38 13.88 2.78
CA TYR A 192 -10.38 12.80 2.75
C TYR A 192 -11.03 12.65 1.38
N ALA A 193 -11.33 13.74 0.70
CA ALA A 193 -11.87 13.71 -0.66
C ALA A 193 -10.87 13.07 -1.65
N ALA A 194 -9.58 13.44 -1.53
CA ALA A 194 -8.52 12.87 -2.36
C ALA A 194 -8.25 11.39 -2.06
N LEU A 195 -8.39 10.94 -0.81
CA LEU A 195 -8.33 9.52 -0.45
C LEU A 195 -9.44 8.72 -1.12
N GLY A 196 -10.66 9.28 -1.13
CA GLY A 196 -11.84 8.57 -1.55
C GLY A 196 -12.22 7.44 -0.58
N ARG A 197 -12.87 6.39 -1.09
CA ARG A 197 -13.20 5.20 -0.29
C ARG A 197 -11.97 4.32 -0.12
N LEU A 198 -11.73 3.86 1.09
CA LEU A 198 -10.74 2.83 1.41
C LEU A 198 -11.46 1.59 1.94
N ASP A 199 -11.26 0.45 1.31
CA ASP A 199 -11.83 -0.83 1.76
C ASP A 199 -11.00 -1.43 2.89
N VAL A 200 -9.68 -1.28 2.80
CA VAL A 200 -8.71 -1.72 3.78
C VAL A 200 -7.84 -0.54 4.18
N VAL A 201 -7.56 -0.37 5.46
CA VAL A 201 -6.66 0.66 5.98
C VAL A 201 -5.64 0.07 6.92
N MET A 202 -4.36 0.39 6.70
CA MET A 202 -3.24 0.10 7.59
C MET A 202 -3.00 1.33 8.46
N ALA A 203 -3.17 1.21 9.77
CA ALA A 203 -3.21 2.33 10.70
C ALA A 203 -2.22 2.16 11.86
N ALA A 204 -1.41 3.18 12.12
CA ALA A 204 -0.50 3.22 13.26
C ALA A 204 -1.28 3.33 14.58
N VAL A 205 -0.98 2.46 15.55
CA VAL A 205 -1.74 2.38 16.82
C VAL A 205 -0.86 2.51 18.07
N ASP A 206 0.33 3.09 17.94
CA ASP A 206 1.21 3.37 19.09
C ASP A 206 0.60 4.41 20.05
N GLY A 207 -0.15 5.37 19.51
CA GLY A 207 -0.87 6.38 20.28
C GLY A 207 0.01 7.42 20.97
N GLY A 208 1.24 7.60 20.51
CA GLY A 208 2.22 8.50 21.10
C GLY A 208 3.06 9.25 20.07
N THR A 209 3.86 8.52 19.30
CA THR A 209 4.71 9.13 18.27
C THR A 209 3.90 9.46 17.00
N THR A 210 2.85 8.70 16.71
CA THR A 210 1.87 9.02 15.67
C THR A 210 0.65 9.74 16.25
N LEU A 211 -0.48 9.66 15.56
CA LEU A 211 -1.75 10.23 16.02
C LEU A 211 -2.22 9.52 17.30
N ASP A 212 -2.66 10.29 18.31
CA ASP A 212 -3.19 9.70 19.53
C ASP A 212 -4.42 8.81 19.28
N LEU A 213 -4.65 7.88 20.18
CA LEU A 213 -5.71 6.89 20.04
C LEU A 213 -7.11 7.50 19.81
N PRO A 214 -7.58 8.52 20.57
CA PRO A 214 -8.88 9.12 20.34
C PRO A 214 -9.02 9.73 18.93
N ARG A 215 -7.98 10.39 18.43
CA ARG A 215 -7.97 10.96 17.07
C ARG A 215 -7.91 9.86 16.01
N MET A 216 -7.09 8.84 16.20
CA MET A 216 -7.04 7.69 15.28
C MET A 216 -8.41 7.02 15.19
N MET A 217 -9.12 6.82 16.29
CA MET A 217 -10.47 6.28 16.27
C MET A 217 -11.45 7.18 15.49
N ARG A 218 -11.31 8.51 15.53
CA ARG A 218 -12.11 9.41 14.68
C ARG A 218 -11.79 9.24 13.20
N VAL A 219 -10.51 9.11 12.84
CA VAL A 219 -10.09 8.84 11.46
C VAL A 219 -10.71 7.55 10.96
N LEU A 220 -10.61 6.47 11.72
CA LEU A 220 -11.15 5.16 11.33
C LEU A 220 -12.67 5.17 11.15
N ARG A 221 -13.40 5.86 12.06
CA ARG A 221 -14.86 6.05 11.93
C ARG A 221 -15.21 6.82 10.67
N ARG A 222 -14.44 7.83 10.31
CA ARG A 222 -14.69 8.65 9.12
C ARG A 222 -14.38 7.89 7.83
N LEU A 223 -13.32 7.12 7.79
CA LEU A 223 -12.94 6.30 6.64
C LEU A 223 -13.96 5.18 6.37
N ARG A 224 -14.59 4.61 7.41
CA ARG A 224 -15.56 3.51 7.29
C ARG A 224 -15.03 2.32 6.51
N SER A 225 -13.74 2.05 6.61
CA SER A 225 -13.11 0.91 5.93
C SER A 225 -13.67 -0.41 6.45
N SER A 226 -13.84 -1.38 5.56
CA SER A 226 -14.31 -2.72 5.93
C SER A 226 -13.30 -3.46 6.79
N VAL A 227 -12.00 -3.23 6.53
CA VAL A 227 -10.90 -3.87 7.26
C VAL A 227 -9.92 -2.81 7.76
N VAL A 228 -9.53 -2.92 9.03
CA VAL A 228 -8.45 -2.16 9.64
C VAL A 228 -7.34 -3.12 10.03
N LEU A 229 -6.13 -2.88 9.53
CA LEU A 229 -4.91 -3.60 9.89
C LEU A 229 -4.06 -2.69 10.80
N PRO A 230 -4.04 -2.92 12.12
CA PRO A 230 -3.21 -2.15 13.01
C PRO A 230 -1.72 -2.43 12.76
N MET A 231 -0.91 -1.38 12.84
CA MET A 231 0.54 -1.43 12.69
C MET A 231 1.21 -0.49 13.71
N HIS A 232 2.54 -0.45 13.72
CA HIS A 232 3.30 0.53 14.47
C HIS A 232 3.01 0.47 15.98
N TRP A 233 3.01 -0.72 16.57
CA TRP A 233 2.93 -0.88 18.01
C TRP A 233 4.25 -1.40 18.58
N PHE A 234 4.55 -0.95 19.79
CA PHE A 234 5.70 -1.41 20.53
C PHE A 234 5.23 -2.22 21.74
N ARG A 235 5.61 -3.50 21.83
CA ARG A 235 5.37 -4.37 22.99
C ARG A 235 3.94 -4.33 23.54
N GLY A 236 2.99 -4.80 22.77
CA GLY A 236 1.64 -5.20 23.24
C GLY A 236 0.74 -4.07 23.79
N GLY A 237 1.18 -3.28 24.74
CA GLY A 237 0.30 -2.38 25.47
C GLY A 237 -0.45 -1.32 24.65
N SER A 238 0.12 -0.81 23.56
CA SER A 238 -0.59 0.12 22.66
C SER A 238 -1.61 -0.61 21.79
N LEU A 239 -1.27 -1.78 21.28
CA LEU A 239 -2.20 -2.63 20.53
C LEU A 239 -3.37 -3.06 21.40
N GLU A 240 -3.13 -3.47 22.63
CA GLU A 240 -4.19 -3.88 23.57
C GLU A 240 -5.14 -2.72 23.86
N ARG A 241 -4.63 -1.49 24.09
CA ARG A 241 -5.48 -0.30 24.29
C ARG A 241 -6.28 0.02 23.03
N PHE A 242 -5.66 -0.08 21.84
CA PHE A 242 -6.37 0.13 20.59
C PHE A 242 -7.49 -0.89 20.39
N VAL A 243 -7.20 -2.18 20.57
CA VAL A 243 -8.20 -3.27 20.44
C VAL A 243 -9.34 -3.08 21.42
N ALA A 244 -9.05 -2.72 22.67
CA ALA A 244 -10.07 -2.43 23.68
C ALA A 244 -10.98 -1.25 23.28
N ALA A 245 -10.39 -0.16 22.75
CA ALA A 245 -11.16 0.99 22.27
C ALA A 245 -11.97 0.66 21.00
N ALA A 246 -11.40 -0.13 20.09
CA ALA A 246 -12.05 -0.47 18.83
C ALA A 246 -13.20 -1.49 19.00
N SER A 247 -13.15 -2.36 20.02
CA SER A 247 -14.12 -3.45 20.22
C SER A 247 -15.57 -3.00 20.39
N ALA A 248 -15.79 -1.73 20.75
CA ALA A 248 -17.15 -1.17 20.85
C ALA A 248 -17.82 -0.97 19.47
N GLU A 249 -17.04 -0.80 18.41
CA GLU A 249 -17.53 -0.38 17.08
C GLU A 249 -17.11 -1.33 15.96
N PHE A 250 -16.03 -2.08 16.16
CA PHE A 250 -15.45 -3.00 15.19
C PHE A 250 -15.53 -4.44 15.70
N ASP A 251 -15.71 -5.37 14.80
CA ASP A 251 -15.42 -6.76 15.12
C ASP A 251 -13.91 -6.94 15.22
N ILE A 252 -13.42 -7.77 16.13
CA ILE A 252 -12.00 -7.99 16.34
C ILE A 252 -11.66 -9.43 15.92
N ARG A 253 -10.70 -9.56 14.99
CA ARG A 253 -10.12 -10.84 14.60
C ARG A 253 -8.63 -10.82 14.90
N GLN A 254 -8.16 -11.83 15.63
CA GLN A 254 -6.73 -12.03 15.89
C GLN A 254 -6.27 -13.22 15.08
N GLU A 255 -5.54 -12.96 14.01
CA GLU A 255 -4.97 -14.02 13.19
C GLU A 255 -3.66 -14.49 13.82
N GLY A 256 -3.44 -15.82 13.82
CA GLY A 256 -2.16 -16.41 14.21
C GLY A 256 -1.06 -16.15 13.19
N GLU A 257 -1.47 -15.83 11.97
CA GLU A 257 -0.64 -15.64 10.80
C GLU A 257 -0.21 -14.17 10.62
N ASN A 258 0.81 -13.98 9.77
CA ASN A 258 1.27 -12.65 9.39
C ASN A 258 0.55 -12.08 8.17
N SER A 259 -0.39 -12.78 7.58
CA SER A 259 -1.05 -12.36 6.35
C SER A 259 -2.54 -12.64 6.33
N VAL A 260 -3.25 -11.84 5.54
CA VAL A 260 -4.64 -12.03 5.18
C VAL A 260 -4.79 -11.91 3.67
N THR A 261 -5.66 -12.76 3.10
CA THR A 261 -6.01 -12.69 1.67
C THR A 261 -7.45 -12.20 1.55
N LEU A 262 -7.66 -11.15 0.77
CA LEU A 262 -8.92 -10.44 0.65
C LEU A 262 -9.34 -10.27 -0.81
N SER A 263 -10.65 -10.19 -1.03
CA SER A 263 -11.28 -9.72 -2.26
C SER A 263 -12.47 -8.84 -1.91
N LEU A 264 -13.03 -8.11 -2.88
CA LEU A 264 -14.26 -7.35 -2.65
C LEU A 264 -15.40 -8.21 -2.08
N ARG A 265 -15.48 -9.47 -2.51
CA ARG A 265 -16.53 -10.42 -2.08
C ARG A 265 -16.31 -10.95 -0.66
N SER A 266 -15.04 -11.01 -0.22
CA SER A 266 -14.68 -11.52 1.10
C SER A 266 -14.61 -10.44 2.18
N LEU A 267 -14.83 -9.17 1.82
CA LEU A 267 -14.85 -8.09 2.81
C LEU A 267 -15.94 -8.31 3.86
N PRO A 268 -15.63 -8.12 5.14
CA PRO A 268 -16.61 -8.29 6.21
C PRO A 268 -17.75 -7.26 6.08
N ARG A 269 -18.96 -7.65 6.45
CA ARG A 269 -20.15 -6.77 6.42
C ARG A 269 -20.10 -5.71 7.52
N ARG A 270 -19.51 -6.04 8.66
CA ARG A 270 -19.21 -5.08 9.73
C ARG A 270 -17.74 -4.69 9.68
N PRO A 271 -17.39 -3.41 9.92
CA PRO A 271 -15.99 -3.02 10.02
C PRO A 271 -15.24 -3.90 11.00
N THR A 272 -14.11 -4.43 10.58
CA THR A 272 -13.36 -5.45 11.34
C THR A 272 -11.90 -5.04 11.47
N VAL A 273 -11.39 -5.06 12.68
CA VAL A 273 -9.96 -4.98 12.96
C VAL A 273 -9.38 -6.39 12.84
N ILE A 274 -8.42 -6.59 11.95
CA ILE A 274 -7.69 -7.85 11.80
C ILE A 274 -6.27 -7.64 12.30
N VAL A 275 -5.94 -8.26 13.42
CA VAL A 275 -4.60 -8.18 14.02
C VAL A 275 -3.74 -9.30 13.45
N LEU A 276 -2.74 -8.93 12.65
CA LEU A 276 -1.74 -9.85 12.10
C LEU A 276 -0.49 -9.86 12.99
N ARG A 277 0.25 -10.97 12.98
CA ARG A 277 1.56 -11.06 13.67
C ARG A 277 2.67 -10.68 12.70
N PRO A 278 3.53 -9.68 13.00
CA PRO A 278 4.60 -9.31 12.09
C PRO A 278 5.61 -10.46 11.93
N ASN A 279 6.00 -10.73 10.68
CA ASN A 279 7.02 -11.73 10.38
C ASN A 279 7.72 -11.39 9.07
N TYR A 280 9.03 -11.26 9.11
CA TYR A 280 9.85 -11.04 7.93
C TYR A 280 9.80 -12.22 6.96
N LEU A 281 10.05 -11.91 5.68
CA LEU A 281 10.17 -12.94 4.65
C LEU A 281 11.38 -13.83 4.92
N ARG A 282 11.26 -15.09 4.53
CA ARG A 282 12.34 -16.07 4.59
C ARG A 282 12.57 -16.66 3.21
N ALA A 283 13.81 -16.95 2.87
CA ALA A 283 14.10 -17.74 1.68
C ALA A 283 13.39 -19.11 1.79
N PRO A 284 12.91 -19.67 0.67
CA PRO A 284 12.47 -21.06 0.66
C PRO A 284 13.59 -21.94 1.21
N GLN A 285 13.27 -22.83 2.14
CA GLN A 285 14.25 -23.83 2.59
C GLN A 285 14.47 -24.79 1.42
N PRO A 286 15.71 -25.14 1.08
CA PRO A 286 15.95 -26.21 0.11
C PRO A 286 15.42 -27.52 0.70
N ASP A 287 14.65 -28.25 -0.11
CA ASP A 287 14.14 -29.60 0.20
C ASP A 287 15.29 -30.60 0.47
#